data_e497887b78adc989971cffdb7650470f
#
_entry.id   e497887b78adc989971cffdb7650470f
#
_cell.length_a   1.000
_cell.length_b   1.000
_cell.length_c   1.000
_cell.angle_alpha   90.00
_cell.angle_beta   90.00
_cell.angle_gamma   90.00
#
_symmetry.space_group_name_H-M   'P 1'
#
loop_
_entity.id
_entity.type
_entity.pdbx_description
1 polymer ?
#
loop_
_entity_poly.entity_id
_entity_poly.type
_entity_poly.pdbx_seq_one_letter_code
_entity_poly.pdbx_strand_id
1 'polypeptide(L)'
;MIQLEHLSKAYGSQIVLRDLNLSFEKGLVYGIVGENGSGKTTLFKCITGLESFHGKVNSPFDSLKDHTGYLPTDLFFFSKMTGREYLRLLCNARHLQETDLDGKNVFDLPLDHYALTYSTGMKKKLALTAILLQPNEVYILDEPYNGVDIHSNMMITEIIHRLKALGKTILISSHIFSTLKETCDYIHVIEDGQITRSVGVDEFNALENEMKNFTVQDKVNRLQLK
;
A
#
# COMPACT_ATOMS: atom_id res chain seq x y z
N MET A 1 5.97 7.31 -15.54
CA MET A 1 4.52 7.02 -15.50
C MET A 1 4.35 5.51 -15.58
N ILE A 2 3.55 4.94 -14.68
CA ILE A 2 3.09 3.54 -14.75
C ILE A 2 1.69 3.58 -15.34
N GLN A 3 1.38 2.72 -16.30
CA GLN A 3 0.08 2.71 -16.97
C GLN A 3 -0.49 1.30 -17.00
N LEU A 4 -1.73 1.17 -16.56
CA LEU A 4 -2.52 -0.06 -16.64
C LEU A 4 -3.46 0.04 -17.83
N GLU A 5 -3.44 -0.97 -18.69
CA GLU A 5 -4.30 -1.05 -19.88
C GLU A 5 -5.09 -2.36 -19.82
N HIS A 6 -6.41 -2.24 -19.73
CA HIS A 6 -7.35 -3.35 -19.74
C HIS A 6 -7.04 -4.44 -18.70
N LEU A 7 -6.52 -4.02 -17.51
CA LEU A 7 -6.11 -4.96 -16.47
C LEU A 7 -7.33 -5.66 -15.87
N SER A 8 -7.37 -6.98 -16.02
CA SER A 8 -8.43 -7.84 -15.48
C SER A 8 -7.84 -9.05 -14.77
N LYS A 9 -8.46 -9.47 -13.67
CA LYS A 9 -8.03 -10.63 -12.87
C LYS A 9 -9.21 -11.44 -12.40
N ALA A 10 -9.09 -12.76 -12.55
CA ALA A 10 -10.02 -13.73 -11.97
C ALA A 10 -9.27 -14.81 -11.19
N TYR A 11 -9.91 -15.36 -10.16
CA TYR A 11 -9.51 -16.57 -9.45
C TYR A 11 -10.56 -17.65 -9.72
N GLY A 12 -10.22 -18.60 -10.57
CA GLY A 12 -11.21 -19.56 -11.10
C GLY A 12 -12.34 -18.84 -11.85
N SER A 13 -13.58 -19.01 -11.43
CA SER A 13 -14.75 -18.34 -12.00
C SER A 13 -15.04 -16.96 -11.41
N GLN A 14 -14.36 -16.57 -10.32
CA GLN A 14 -14.60 -15.30 -9.65
C GLN A 14 -13.76 -14.19 -10.27
N ILE A 15 -14.40 -13.25 -10.95
CA ILE A 15 -13.74 -12.05 -11.46
C ILE A 15 -13.57 -11.07 -10.30
N VAL A 16 -12.33 -10.63 -10.05
CA VAL A 16 -11.96 -9.71 -8.97
C VAL A 16 -11.60 -8.33 -9.50
N LEU A 17 -10.97 -8.23 -10.67
CA LEU A 17 -10.69 -6.95 -11.34
C LEU A 17 -11.25 -7.00 -12.76
N ARG A 18 -11.87 -5.88 -13.19
CA ARG A 18 -12.62 -5.79 -14.44
C ARG A 18 -12.16 -4.59 -15.26
N ASP A 19 -11.34 -4.83 -16.27
CA ASP A 19 -10.97 -3.84 -17.29
C ASP A 19 -10.45 -2.50 -16.73
N LEU A 20 -9.50 -2.58 -15.79
CA LEU A 20 -8.95 -1.39 -15.16
C LEU A 20 -8.00 -0.66 -16.11
N ASN A 21 -8.24 0.66 -16.25
CA ASN A 21 -7.40 1.58 -17.01
C ASN A 21 -7.00 2.73 -16.09
N LEU A 22 -5.72 2.78 -15.67
CA LEU A 22 -5.20 3.77 -14.73
C LEU A 22 -3.81 4.24 -15.14
N SER A 23 -3.46 5.45 -14.76
CA SER A 23 -2.13 6.01 -14.95
C SER A 23 -1.61 6.60 -13.64
N PHE A 24 -0.35 6.31 -13.31
CA PHE A 24 0.33 6.82 -12.13
C PHE A 24 1.58 7.59 -12.57
N GLU A 25 1.54 8.89 -12.43
CA GLU A 25 2.65 9.77 -12.78
C GLU A 25 3.77 9.71 -11.73
N LYS A 26 5.00 10.00 -12.18
CA LYS A 26 6.15 10.02 -11.28
C LYS A 26 6.02 11.15 -10.24
N GLY A 27 6.37 10.85 -9.01
CA GLY A 27 6.44 11.84 -7.93
C GLY A 27 5.10 12.19 -7.28
N LEU A 28 4.03 11.43 -7.58
CA LEU A 28 2.71 11.63 -7.01
C LEU A 28 2.30 10.46 -6.10
N VAL A 29 1.38 10.74 -5.20
CA VAL A 29 0.78 9.78 -4.26
C VAL A 29 -0.66 9.51 -4.67
N TYR A 30 -0.98 8.24 -4.87
CA TYR A 30 -2.29 7.77 -5.28
C TYR A 30 -2.92 6.89 -4.21
N GLY A 31 -4.09 7.26 -3.73
CA GLY A 31 -4.91 6.48 -2.82
C GLY A 31 -5.83 5.54 -3.57
N ILE A 32 -5.91 4.28 -3.13
CA ILE A 32 -6.91 3.33 -3.61
C ILE A 32 -7.85 3.04 -2.44
N VAL A 33 -9.10 3.49 -2.54
CA VAL A 33 -10.12 3.31 -1.52
C VAL A 33 -11.24 2.39 -2.01
N GLY A 34 -11.79 1.60 -1.11
CA GLY A 34 -12.90 0.69 -1.39
C GLY A 34 -13.14 -0.27 -0.24
N GLU A 35 -14.29 -0.93 -0.22
CA GLU A 35 -14.63 -1.90 0.82
C GLU A 35 -13.66 -3.10 0.83
N ASN A 36 -13.69 -3.88 1.90
CA ASN A 36 -12.94 -5.13 1.96
C ASN A 36 -13.46 -6.09 0.87
N GLY A 37 -12.52 -6.69 0.14
CA GLY A 37 -12.86 -7.55 -1.00
C GLY A 37 -13.08 -6.83 -2.34
N SER A 38 -13.02 -5.50 -2.42
CA SER A 38 -13.19 -4.74 -3.67
C SER A 38 -12.08 -4.93 -4.72
N GLY A 39 -10.94 -5.56 -4.34
CA GLY A 39 -9.85 -5.86 -5.26
C GLY A 39 -8.55 -5.07 -5.06
N LYS A 40 -8.44 -4.19 -4.05
CA LYS A 40 -7.24 -3.34 -3.79
C LYS A 40 -5.94 -4.15 -3.73
N THR A 41 -5.87 -5.13 -2.83
CA THR A 41 -4.70 -6.00 -2.68
C THR A 41 -4.39 -6.79 -3.96
N THR A 42 -5.44 -7.27 -4.68
CA THR A 42 -5.27 -7.97 -5.96
C THR A 42 -4.69 -7.04 -7.02
N LEU A 43 -5.16 -5.79 -7.09
CA LEU A 43 -4.60 -4.78 -7.99
C LEU A 43 -3.11 -4.57 -7.72
N PHE A 44 -2.72 -4.39 -6.46
CA PHE A 44 -1.31 -4.20 -6.09
C PHE A 44 -0.45 -5.43 -6.42
N LYS A 45 -0.95 -6.63 -6.19
CA LYS A 45 -0.26 -7.87 -6.57
C LYS A 45 -0.09 -8.01 -8.09
N CYS A 46 -1.07 -7.57 -8.88
CA CYS A 46 -0.94 -7.55 -10.34
C CYS A 46 0.11 -6.52 -10.79
N ILE A 47 0.12 -5.31 -10.25
CA ILE A 47 1.10 -4.26 -10.57
C ILE A 47 2.52 -4.73 -10.23
N THR A 48 2.71 -5.40 -9.09
CA THR A 48 4.02 -5.91 -8.64
C THR A 48 4.45 -7.20 -9.34
N GLY A 49 3.59 -7.79 -10.17
CA GLY A 49 3.87 -9.06 -10.86
C GLY A 49 3.80 -10.30 -9.96
N LEU A 50 3.21 -10.18 -8.76
CA LEU A 50 2.98 -11.31 -7.85
C LEU A 50 1.76 -12.16 -8.24
N GLU A 51 0.88 -11.60 -9.05
CA GLU A 51 -0.28 -12.28 -9.61
C GLU A 51 -0.34 -12.11 -11.13
N SER A 52 -0.71 -13.18 -11.82
CA SER A 52 -0.99 -13.13 -13.26
C SER A 52 -2.32 -12.40 -13.52
N PHE A 53 -2.40 -11.68 -14.62
CA PHE A 53 -3.58 -10.90 -15.02
C PHE A 53 -3.70 -10.86 -16.55
N HIS A 54 -4.85 -10.42 -17.07
CA HIS A 54 -5.05 -10.06 -18.47
C HIS A 54 -4.88 -8.54 -18.63
N GLY A 55 -4.40 -8.10 -19.78
CA GLY A 55 -4.09 -6.70 -20.05
C GLY A 55 -2.61 -6.42 -19.97
N LYS A 56 -2.23 -5.15 -19.72
CA LYS A 56 -0.82 -4.72 -19.67
C LYS A 56 -0.56 -3.80 -18.50
N VAL A 57 0.65 -3.87 -17.96
CA VAL A 57 1.26 -2.90 -17.05
C VAL A 57 2.49 -2.36 -17.74
N ASN A 58 2.41 -1.15 -18.24
CA ASN A 58 3.52 -0.45 -18.89
C ASN A 58 4.27 0.40 -17.85
N SER A 59 5.58 0.38 -17.88
CA SER A 59 6.43 1.19 -16.99
C SER A 59 7.68 1.64 -17.73
N PRO A 60 8.37 2.70 -17.27
CA PRO A 60 9.64 3.13 -17.84
C PRO A 60 10.82 2.23 -17.43
N PHE A 61 10.57 1.20 -16.60
CA PHE A 61 11.59 0.28 -16.11
C PHE A 61 11.52 -1.04 -16.87
N ASP A 62 12.67 -1.65 -17.16
CA ASP A 62 12.73 -2.97 -17.79
C ASP A 62 12.02 -4.03 -16.94
N SER A 63 12.10 -3.89 -15.62
CA SER A 63 11.42 -4.75 -14.64
C SER A 63 10.84 -3.87 -13.52
N LEU A 64 9.55 -3.62 -13.53
CA LEU A 64 8.88 -2.78 -12.52
C LEU A 64 9.07 -3.34 -11.09
N LYS A 65 9.01 -4.67 -10.92
CA LYS A 65 9.20 -5.34 -9.62
C LYS A 65 10.55 -5.02 -8.97
N ASP A 66 11.61 -4.82 -9.78
CA ASP A 66 12.96 -4.55 -9.29
C ASP A 66 13.15 -3.09 -8.85
N HIS A 67 12.19 -2.24 -9.17
CA HIS A 67 12.12 -0.83 -8.77
C HIS A 67 10.99 -0.54 -7.78
N THR A 68 10.28 -1.59 -7.31
CA THR A 68 9.11 -1.44 -6.44
C THR A 68 9.37 -1.99 -5.04
N GLY A 69 9.15 -1.17 -4.02
CA GLY A 69 8.99 -1.60 -2.64
C GLY A 69 7.51 -1.88 -2.35
N TYR A 70 7.17 -3.12 -2.06
CA TYR A 70 5.80 -3.52 -1.75
C TYR A 70 5.65 -3.89 -0.28
N LEU A 71 4.76 -3.20 0.42
CA LEU A 71 4.30 -3.54 1.77
C LEU A 71 2.93 -4.22 1.66
N PRO A 72 2.83 -5.55 1.78
CA PRO A 72 1.54 -6.23 1.73
C PRO A 72 0.76 -6.10 3.03
N THR A 73 -0.56 -6.28 2.99
CA THR A 73 -1.41 -6.36 4.18
C THR A 73 -1.02 -7.55 5.06
N ASP A 74 -0.86 -8.72 4.45
CA ASP A 74 -0.47 -9.96 5.12
C ASP A 74 1.03 -10.17 5.02
N LEU A 75 1.71 -10.13 6.15
CA LEU A 75 3.16 -10.24 6.25
C LEU A 75 3.57 -11.65 6.63
N PHE A 76 4.55 -12.19 5.90
CA PHE A 76 5.16 -13.48 6.20
C PHE A 76 6.53 -13.29 6.84
N PHE A 77 6.77 -14.01 7.93
CA PHE A 77 8.07 -14.07 8.60
C PHE A 77 8.47 -15.53 8.84
N PHE A 78 9.72 -15.85 8.59
CA PHE A 78 10.25 -17.17 8.93
C PHE A 78 10.32 -17.35 10.45
N SER A 79 10.03 -18.58 10.92
CA SER A 79 10.25 -18.94 12.32
C SER A 79 11.73 -18.84 12.65
N LYS A 80 12.10 -18.33 13.80
CA LYS A 80 13.49 -18.17 14.25
C LYS A 80 14.35 -17.20 13.41
N MET A 81 13.74 -16.29 12.66
CA MET A 81 14.42 -15.16 12.01
C MET A 81 14.23 -13.90 12.86
N THR A 82 15.32 -13.26 13.25
CA THR A 82 15.28 -11.97 13.96
C THR A 82 14.91 -10.83 13.02
N GLY A 83 14.50 -9.68 13.58
CA GLY A 83 14.24 -8.48 12.79
C GLY A 83 15.48 -8.06 11.98
N ARG A 84 16.67 -8.14 12.58
CA ARG A 84 17.94 -7.81 11.92
C ARG A 84 18.24 -8.74 10.75
N GLU A 85 18.06 -10.04 10.94
CA GLU A 85 18.23 -11.03 9.85
C GLU A 85 17.23 -10.81 8.71
N TYR A 86 15.98 -10.47 9.04
CA TYR A 86 14.96 -10.12 8.03
C TYR A 86 15.37 -8.92 7.19
N LEU A 87 15.82 -7.82 7.81
CA LEU A 87 16.32 -6.64 7.09
C LEU A 87 17.51 -6.98 6.19
N ARG A 88 18.49 -7.73 6.72
CA ARG A 88 19.66 -8.18 5.94
C ARG A 88 19.27 -9.08 4.76
N LEU A 89 18.33 -9.99 4.95
CA LEU A 89 17.86 -10.88 3.89
C LEU A 89 17.29 -10.06 2.72
N LEU A 90 16.45 -9.07 3.02
CA LEU A 90 15.82 -8.26 1.97
C LEU A 90 16.79 -7.26 1.32
N CYS A 91 17.77 -6.73 2.06
CA CYS A 91 18.87 -5.96 1.47
C CYS A 91 19.73 -6.84 0.55
N ASN A 92 20.14 -8.03 1.01
CA ASN A 92 20.97 -8.96 0.24
C ASN A 92 20.27 -9.44 -1.04
N ALA A 93 18.93 -9.65 -1.00
CA ALA A 93 18.15 -10.02 -2.18
C ALA A 93 18.18 -8.93 -3.28
N ARG A 94 18.53 -7.70 -2.94
CA ARG A 94 18.75 -6.56 -3.84
C ARG A 94 20.25 -6.23 -4.01
N HIS A 95 21.16 -7.12 -3.62
CA HIS A 95 22.61 -6.91 -3.66
C HIS A 95 23.09 -5.67 -2.91
N LEU A 96 22.37 -5.25 -1.86
CA LEU A 96 22.69 -4.10 -1.02
C LEU A 96 23.46 -4.56 0.22
N GLN A 97 24.56 -3.89 0.52
CA GLN A 97 25.30 -4.07 1.77
C GLN A 97 24.92 -2.94 2.73
N GLU A 98 23.91 -3.19 3.56
CA GLU A 98 23.52 -2.24 4.60
C GLU A 98 24.24 -2.59 5.92
N THR A 99 25.05 -1.68 6.41
CA THR A 99 25.88 -1.86 7.60
C THR A 99 25.33 -1.16 8.84
N ASP A 100 24.49 -0.13 8.67
CA ASP A 100 23.93 0.68 9.75
C ASP A 100 22.42 0.44 9.94
N LEU A 101 22.07 -0.80 10.27
CA LEU A 101 20.66 -1.15 10.54
C LEU A 101 20.12 -0.51 11.83
N ASP A 102 20.99 -0.28 12.81
CA ASP A 102 20.58 0.33 14.08
C ASP A 102 20.30 1.83 13.90
N GLY A 103 21.15 2.57 13.21
CA GLY A 103 20.92 3.98 12.91
C GLY A 103 19.72 4.23 11.99
N LYS A 104 19.33 3.25 11.17
CA LYS A 104 18.17 3.29 10.30
C LYS A 104 16.90 2.69 10.88
N ASN A 105 16.96 2.21 12.12
CA ASN A 105 15.82 1.64 12.85
C ASN A 105 14.92 2.75 13.42
N VAL A 106 14.30 3.54 12.56
CA VAL A 106 13.51 4.72 12.93
C VAL A 106 12.26 4.40 13.77
N PHE A 107 11.87 3.16 13.87
CA PHE A 107 10.74 2.69 14.68
C PHE A 107 11.15 2.07 16.02
N ASP A 108 12.43 2.13 16.41
CA ASP A 108 12.98 1.57 17.66
C ASP A 108 12.59 0.09 17.88
N LEU A 109 12.63 -0.71 16.81
CA LEU A 109 12.28 -2.12 16.90
C LEU A 109 13.39 -2.93 17.58
N PRO A 110 13.07 -3.94 18.41
CA PRO A 110 14.05 -4.82 19.02
C PRO A 110 14.63 -5.79 17.99
N LEU A 111 15.57 -5.34 17.14
CA LEU A 111 16.03 -6.04 15.94
C LEU A 111 16.60 -7.43 16.22
N ASP A 112 17.10 -7.70 17.43
CA ASP A 112 17.69 -9.00 17.78
C ASP A 112 16.67 -10.00 18.35
N HIS A 113 15.37 -9.62 18.43
CA HIS A 113 14.30 -10.53 18.76
C HIS A 113 13.72 -11.18 17.50
N TYR A 114 13.11 -12.37 17.64
CA TYR A 114 12.46 -13.06 16.53
C TYR A 114 11.27 -12.25 15.97
N ALA A 115 11.31 -11.94 14.68
CA ALA A 115 10.27 -11.12 14.01
C ALA A 115 8.87 -11.75 14.11
N LEU A 116 8.77 -13.08 14.21
CA LEU A 116 7.50 -13.77 14.38
C LEU A 116 6.79 -13.39 15.69
N THR A 117 7.56 -13.06 16.75
CA THR A 117 7.03 -12.67 18.08
C THR A 117 6.58 -11.21 18.14
N TYR A 118 6.84 -10.42 17.11
CA TYR A 118 6.42 -9.02 17.04
C TYR A 118 4.89 -8.90 16.99
N SER A 119 4.38 -7.82 17.57
CA SER A 119 2.98 -7.42 17.34
C SER A 119 2.72 -7.15 15.86
N THR A 120 1.45 -7.12 15.45
CA THR A 120 1.07 -6.80 14.06
C THR A 120 1.66 -5.46 13.61
N GLY A 121 1.59 -4.42 14.46
CA GLY A 121 2.17 -3.11 14.16
C GLY A 121 3.70 -3.16 14.05
N MET A 122 4.40 -3.87 14.93
CA MET A 122 5.86 -4.04 14.84
C MET A 122 6.28 -4.79 13.57
N LYS A 123 5.55 -5.83 13.19
CA LYS A 123 5.77 -6.57 11.93
C LYS A 123 5.65 -5.65 10.73
N LYS A 124 4.64 -4.78 10.72
CA LYS A 124 4.41 -3.82 9.64
C LYS A 124 5.53 -2.78 9.57
N LYS A 125 5.94 -2.23 10.72
CA LYS A 125 7.09 -1.31 10.82
C LYS A 125 8.38 -1.95 10.32
N LEU A 126 8.64 -3.21 10.67
CA LEU A 126 9.82 -3.95 10.18
C LEU A 126 9.79 -4.14 8.66
N ALA A 127 8.65 -4.55 8.10
CA ALA A 127 8.51 -4.72 6.64
C ALA A 127 8.62 -3.39 5.89
N LEU A 128 8.04 -2.30 6.44
CA LEU A 128 8.20 -0.97 5.90
C LEU A 128 9.68 -0.53 5.91
N THR A 129 10.38 -0.71 7.04
CA THR A 129 11.82 -0.42 7.13
C THR A 129 12.59 -1.16 6.03
N ALA A 130 12.29 -2.44 5.81
CA ALA A 130 12.98 -3.26 4.82
C ALA A 130 12.85 -2.70 3.38
N ILE A 131 11.67 -2.20 2.99
CA ILE A 131 11.49 -1.60 1.65
C ILE A 131 12.08 -0.19 1.56
N LEU A 132 12.16 0.54 2.69
CA LEU A 132 12.79 1.86 2.74
C LEU A 132 14.32 1.81 2.64
N LEU A 133 14.94 0.71 3.08
CA LEU A 133 16.38 0.49 2.92
C LEU A 133 16.78 0.22 1.47
N GLN A 134 15.83 -0.04 0.58
CA GLN A 134 16.08 -0.36 -0.83
C GLN A 134 15.91 0.89 -1.71
N PRO A 135 16.67 1.03 -2.82
CA PRO A 135 16.59 2.16 -3.73
C PRO A 135 15.38 2.03 -4.68
N ASN A 136 14.16 2.00 -4.12
CA ASN A 136 12.95 1.89 -4.90
C ASN A 136 12.57 3.23 -5.54
N GLU A 137 11.96 3.17 -6.72
CA GLU A 137 11.35 4.31 -7.43
C GLU A 137 9.83 4.36 -7.22
N VAL A 138 9.24 3.21 -6.91
CA VAL A 138 7.80 3.03 -6.67
C VAL A 138 7.60 2.38 -5.31
N TYR A 139 6.65 2.88 -4.54
CA TYR A 139 6.24 2.29 -3.27
C TYR A 139 4.77 1.94 -3.33
N ILE A 140 4.44 0.69 -3.05
CA ILE A 140 3.06 0.21 -2.96
C ILE A 140 2.81 -0.23 -1.53
N LEU A 141 1.92 0.49 -0.84
CA LEU A 141 1.65 0.34 0.59
C LEU A 141 0.21 -0.14 0.79
N ASP A 142 0.04 -1.43 1.07
CA ASP A 142 -1.29 -2.01 1.26
C ASP A 142 -1.69 -1.94 2.73
N GLU A 143 -2.62 -1.03 3.05
CA GLU A 143 -3.10 -0.74 4.41
C GLU A 143 -1.95 -0.42 5.40
N PRO A 144 -1.06 0.54 5.12
CA PRO A 144 0.14 0.78 5.95
C PRO A 144 -0.19 1.20 7.38
N TYR A 145 -1.34 1.82 7.62
CA TYR A 145 -1.76 2.34 8.92
C TYR A 145 -2.50 1.31 9.79
N ASN A 146 -2.93 0.18 9.23
CA ASN A 146 -3.74 -0.79 9.96
C ASN A 146 -2.93 -1.52 11.03
N GLY A 147 -3.42 -1.47 12.29
CA GLY A 147 -2.79 -2.12 13.44
C GLY A 147 -1.53 -1.43 13.96
N VAL A 148 -1.29 -0.19 13.57
CA VAL A 148 -0.14 0.62 14.00
C VAL A 148 -0.61 1.69 14.98
N ASP A 149 0.24 2.06 15.95
CA ASP A 149 -0.06 3.09 16.95
C ASP A 149 -0.03 4.51 16.34
N ILE A 150 -0.63 5.49 17.05
CA ILE A 150 -0.78 6.86 16.57
C ILE A 150 0.58 7.50 16.21
N HIS A 151 1.61 7.33 17.06
CA HIS A 151 2.92 7.92 16.83
C HIS A 151 3.56 7.34 15.56
N SER A 152 3.48 6.03 15.40
CA SER A 152 3.98 5.36 14.20
C SER A 152 3.18 5.72 12.95
N ASN A 153 1.87 6.00 13.06
CA ASN A 153 1.07 6.51 11.95
C ASN A 153 1.57 7.89 11.48
N MET A 154 1.89 8.80 12.41
CA MET A 154 2.49 10.09 12.08
C MET A 154 3.85 9.93 11.38
N MET A 155 4.67 8.98 11.84
CA MET A 155 5.95 8.68 11.18
C MET A 155 5.76 8.13 9.76
N ILE A 156 4.79 7.23 9.56
CA ILE A 156 4.47 6.71 8.21
C ILE A 156 4.03 7.83 7.28
N THR A 157 3.17 8.73 7.75
CA THR A 157 2.73 9.91 6.99
C THR A 157 3.93 10.79 6.59
N GLU A 158 4.83 11.11 7.52
CA GLU A 158 6.03 11.89 7.23
C GLU A 158 6.97 11.18 6.23
N ILE A 159 7.13 9.87 6.35
CA ILE A 159 7.90 9.05 5.39
C ILE A 159 7.30 9.17 3.99
N ILE A 160 5.96 9.09 3.85
CA ILE A 160 5.28 9.24 2.57
C ILE A 160 5.53 10.62 1.97
N HIS A 161 5.40 11.70 2.76
CA HIS A 161 5.71 13.06 2.29
C HIS A 161 7.16 13.19 1.85
N ARG A 162 8.09 12.59 2.57
CA ARG A 162 9.51 12.63 2.22
C ARG A 162 9.82 11.83 0.96
N LEU A 163 9.21 10.68 0.77
CA LEU A 163 9.34 9.89 -0.48
C LEU A 163 8.78 10.67 -1.67
N LYS A 164 7.61 11.33 -1.51
CA LYS A 164 7.04 12.22 -2.52
C LYS A 164 7.99 13.36 -2.88
N ALA A 165 8.55 14.05 -1.88
CA ALA A 165 9.52 15.14 -2.09
C ALA A 165 10.79 14.66 -2.82
N LEU A 166 11.16 13.38 -2.69
CA LEU A 166 12.23 12.73 -3.45
C LEU A 166 11.80 12.30 -4.87
N GLY A 167 10.59 12.63 -5.30
CA GLY A 167 10.06 12.30 -6.63
C GLY A 167 9.68 10.83 -6.81
N LYS A 168 9.45 10.10 -5.71
CA LYS A 168 9.01 8.69 -5.75
C LYS A 168 7.51 8.61 -6.03
N THR A 169 7.09 7.58 -6.78
CA THR A 169 5.67 7.30 -7.01
C THR A 169 5.14 6.38 -5.89
N ILE A 170 4.01 6.73 -5.31
CA ILE A 170 3.49 6.00 -4.16
C ILE A 170 2.03 5.64 -4.40
N LEU A 171 1.68 4.36 -4.24
CA LEU A 171 0.32 3.85 -4.25
C LEU A 171 -0.02 3.36 -2.85
N ILE A 172 -1.14 3.84 -2.29
CA ILE A 172 -1.54 3.49 -0.93
C ILE A 172 -2.97 2.99 -0.95
N SER A 173 -3.25 1.84 -0.35
CA SER A 173 -4.62 1.50 0.02
C SER A 173 -4.89 1.89 1.48
N SER A 174 -6.09 2.36 1.75
CA SER A 174 -6.58 2.54 3.11
C SER A 174 -8.11 2.50 3.12
N HIS A 175 -8.67 1.97 4.22
CA HIS A 175 -10.09 2.11 4.54
C HIS A 175 -10.35 3.34 5.44
N ILE A 176 -9.32 4.06 5.87
CA ILE A 176 -9.37 5.27 6.67
C ILE A 176 -9.17 6.47 5.73
N PHE A 177 -10.28 7.12 5.33
CA PHE A 177 -10.25 8.19 4.33
C PHE A 177 -9.37 9.38 4.75
N SER A 178 -9.37 9.74 6.03
CA SER A 178 -8.57 10.86 6.53
C SER A 178 -7.07 10.71 6.26
N THR A 179 -6.53 9.49 6.34
CA THR A 179 -5.11 9.23 6.06
C THR A 179 -4.78 9.41 4.57
N LEU A 180 -5.70 9.02 3.68
CA LEU A 180 -5.53 9.24 2.24
C LEU A 180 -5.61 10.73 1.89
N LYS A 181 -6.56 11.45 2.50
CA LYS A 181 -6.74 12.88 2.29
C LYS A 181 -5.52 13.69 2.69
N GLU A 182 -4.79 13.27 3.72
CA GLU A 182 -3.58 13.94 4.20
C GLU A 182 -2.37 13.70 3.28
N THR A 183 -2.29 12.52 2.65
CA THR A 183 -1.07 12.08 1.96
C THR A 183 -1.17 12.06 0.43
N CYS A 184 -2.38 11.90 -0.14
CA CYS A 184 -2.55 11.64 -1.57
C CYS A 184 -2.76 12.91 -2.41
N ASP A 185 -2.36 12.83 -3.66
CA ASP A 185 -2.68 13.82 -4.72
C ASP A 185 -3.98 13.44 -5.44
N TYR A 186 -4.20 12.13 -5.61
CA TYR A 186 -5.38 11.58 -6.25
C TYR A 186 -5.90 10.40 -5.44
N ILE A 187 -7.22 10.22 -5.45
CA ILE A 187 -7.89 9.05 -4.86
C ILE A 187 -8.73 8.37 -5.94
N HIS A 188 -8.52 7.06 -6.11
CA HIS A 188 -9.32 6.19 -6.95
C HIS A 188 -10.21 5.31 -6.08
N VAL A 189 -11.51 5.32 -6.36
CA VAL A 189 -12.50 4.46 -5.68
C VAL A 189 -12.64 3.18 -6.49
N ILE A 190 -12.41 2.04 -5.83
CA ILE A 190 -12.60 0.72 -6.43
C ILE A 190 -13.79 0.01 -5.80
N GLU A 191 -14.77 -0.36 -6.62
CA GLU A 191 -16.00 -1.07 -6.24
C GLU A 191 -16.22 -2.21 -7.21
N ASP A 192 -16.52 -3.39 -6.71
CA ASP A 192 -16.75 -4.61 -7.51
C ASP A 192 -15.69 -4.87 -8.60
N GLY A 193 -14.44 -4.52 -8.27
CA GLY A 193 -13.30 -4.70 -9.17
C GLY A 193 -13.19 -3.68 -10.30
N GLN A 194 -13.92 -2.56 -10.25
CA GLN A 194 -13.85 -1.47 -11.21
C GLN A 194 -13.50 -0.14 -10.53
N ILE A 195 -12.85 0.75 -11.26
CA ILE A 195 -12.67 2.13 -10.78
C ILE A 195 -13.94 2.91 -11.12
N THR A 196 -14.68 3.27 -10.07
CA THR A 196 -15.95 4.02 -10.21
C THR A 196 -15.74 5.52 -10.19
N ARG A 197 -14.69 6.00 -9.48
CA ARG A 197 -14.31 7.41 -9.42
C ARG A 197 -12.81 7.59 -9.32
N SER A 198 -12.35 8.72 -9.85
CA SER A 198 -10.98 9.21 -9.70
C SER A 198 -11.04 10.70 -9.43
N VAL A 199 -10.54 11.16 -8.29
CA VAL A 199 -10.67 12.55 -7.84
C VAL A 199 -9.31 13.12 -7.42
N GLY A 200 -9.09 14.40 -7.65
CA GLY A 200 -7.98 15.17 -7.14
C GLY A 200 -8.30 15.82 -5.78
N VAL A 201 -7.31 16.51 -5.20
CA VAL A 201 -7.36 17.12 -3.86
C VAL A 201 -8.60 18.00 -3.65
N ASP A 202 -9.01 18.76 -4.67
CA ASP A 202 -10.13 19.71 -4.57
C ASP A 202 -11.48 19.00 -4.32
N GLU A 203 -11.60 17.74 -4.73
CA GLU A 203 -12.84 16.95 -4.61
C GLU A 203 -12.85 16.00 -3.39
N PHE A 204 -11.77 15.92 -2.62
CA PHE A 204 -11.67 14.98 -1.49
C PHE A 204 -12.75 15.17 -0.44
N ASN A 205 -13.13 16.42 -0.13
CA ASN A 205 -14.20 16.70 0.83
C ASN A 205 -15.56 16.18 0.35
N ALA A 206 -15.85 16.35 -0.95
CA ALA A 206 -17.09 15.87 -1.55
C ALA A 206 -17.13 14.33 -1.53
N LEU A 207 -16.06 13.67 -1.92
CA LEU A 207 -15.94 12.22 -1.89
C LEU A 207 -16.10 11.65 -0.47
N GLU A 208 -15.46 12.28 0.54
CA GLU A 208 -15.58 11.86 1.93
C GLU A 208 -17.02 11.89 2.45
N ASN A 209 -17.74 12.97 2.13
CA ASN A 209 -19.15 13.13 2.52
C ASN A 209 -20.05 12.10 1.82
N GLU A 210 -19.81 11.82 0.56
CA GLU A 210 -20.52 10.80 -0.20
C GLU A 210 -20.33 9.42 0.39
N MET A 211 -19.08 9.01 0.67
CA MET A 211 -18.77 7.73 1.29
C MET A 211 -19.40 7.58 2.68
N LYS A 212 -19.42 8.63 3.50
CA LYS A 212 -20.07 8.61 4.83
C LYS A 212 -21.58 8.41 4.72
N ASN A 213 -22.23 9.07 3.79
CA ASN A 213 -23.70 9.01 3.64
C ASN A 213 -24.16 7.64 3.13
N PHE A 214 -23.45 7.03 2.17
CA PHE A 214 -23.85 5.73 1.60
C PHE A 214 -23.64 4.55 2.56
N THR A 215 -22.62 4.59 3.41
CA THR A 215 -22.19 3.37 4.13
C THR A 215 -22.75 3.27 5.56
N VAL A 216 -23.03 4.39 6.22
CA VAL A 216 -23.30 4.38 7.67
C VAL A 216 -24.79 4.59 7.98
N GLN A 217 -25.44 5.61 7.41
CA GLN A 217 -26.82 5.96 7.78
C GLN A 217 -27.81 4.85 7.43
N ASP A 218 -27.73 4.26 6.25
CA ASP A 218 -28.67 3.20 5.85
C ASP A 218 -28.50 1.91 6.66
N LYS A 219 -27.26 1.56 7.03
CA LYS A 219 -26.99 0.38 7.86
C LYS A 219 -27.45 0.60 9.31
N VAL A 220 -27.20 1.79 9.86
CA VAL A 220 -27.61 2.13 11.24
C VAL A 220 -29.14 2.25 11.36
N ASN A 221 -29.81 2.81 10.38
CA ASN A 221 -31.27 2.92 10.35
C ASN A 221 -31.97 1.56 10.38
N ARG A 222 -31.34 0.49 9.85
CA ARG A 222 -31.86 -0.89 9.91
C ARG A 222 -31.92 -1.45 11.33
N LEU A 223 -31.11 -0.92 12.27
CA LEU A 223 -31.10 -1.37 13.67
C LEU A 223 -32.34 -0.92 14.45
N GLN A 224 -33.13 0.05 13.94
CA GLN A 224 -34.34 0.56 14.59
C GLN A 224 -34.14 0.83 16.10
N LEU A 225 -33.00 1.42 16.46
CA LEU A 225 -32.67 1.74 17.86
C LEU A 225 -33.79 2.64 18.42
N LYS A 226 -34.38 2.18 19.56
CA LYS A 226 -35.42 2.91 20.30
C LYS A 226 -34.80 3.64 21.48
#